data_3a37978a1c52531928b3233d1af41459
#
_entry.id   3a37978a1c52531928b3233d1af41459
#
_cell.length_a   1.000
_cell.length_b   1.000
_cell.length_c   1.000
_cell.angle_alpha   90.00
_cell.angle_beta   90.00
_cell.angle_gamma   90.00
#
_symmetry.space_group_name_H-M   'P 1'
#
loop_
_entity.id
_entity.type
_entity.pdbx_description
1 polymer ?
#
loop_
_entity_poly.entity_id
_entity_poly.type
_entity_poly.pdbx_seq_one_letter_code
_entity_poly.pdbx_strand_id
1 'polypeptide(L)'
;MGNGAPLLGLRNISKSFGSVQALTDVDFEVRSGEVMALVGDNGAGKSTLIKCVAGIIQYDNGEIYFDGKLENIHGPKDAAKLGIEVVYQDLALCDNLDVVQNMYLGREAHDWFQRLKEPIMEQRTSETMSSLAVTSLNSIRQKVASLSGGQRQSVAVARAVMWNSRLVILDEPTAALGVAQTAQVLGLVTRLAAEHDLAVVIISHNLHDVFEVADRITVLRLGRNVGVYEREKTTPEEIVFGITAGKPVKVSGVVAADVEKTL
;
A
#
# COMPACT_ATOMS: atom_id res chain seq x y z
N MET A 1 0.27 3.06 -21.86
CA MET A 1 -0.73 2.98 -20.77
C MET A 1 -1.47 1.66 -20.96
N GLY A 2 -1.12 0.66 -20.16
CA GLY A 2 -1.61 -0.71 -20.36
C GLY A 2 -3.06 -0.84 -19.91
N ASN A 3 -3.92 -1.21 -20.83
CA ASN A 3 -5.28 -1.68 -20.56
C ASN A 3 -5.23 -3.14 -20.03
N GLY A 4 -4.36 -3.41 -19.04
CA GLY A 4 -4.18 -4.71 -18.44
C GLY A 4 -5.27 -5.00 -17.41
N ALA A 5 -5.62 -6.28 -17.24
CA ALA A 5 -6.46 -6.73 -16.13
C ALA A 5 -5.83 -6.25 -14.77
N PRO A 6 -6.64 -5.91 -13.76
CA PRO A 6 -6.13 -5.49 -12.48
C PRO A 6 -5.34 -6.61 -11.81
N LEU A 7 -4.21 -6.26 -11.16
CA LEU A 7 -3.45 -7.19 -10.33
C LEU A 7 -4.24 -7.58 -9.08
N LEU A 8 -4.80 -6.57 -8.38
CA LEU A 8 -5.74 -6.75 -7.29
C LEU A 8 -7.11 -6.23 -7.71
N GLY A 9 -8.15 -7.02 -7.53
CA GLY A 9 -9.54 -6.63 -7.72
C GLY A 9 -10.39 -7.05 -6.53
N LEU A 10 -11.08 -6.12 -5.93
CA LEU A 10 -12.06 -6.35 -4.88
C LEU A 10 -13.45 -6.09 -5.46
N ARG A 11 -14.39 -7.00 -5.21
CA ARG A 11 -15.77 -6.89 -5.70
C ARG A 11 -16.75 -7.02 -4.55
N ASN A 12 -17.60 -6.01 -4.37
CA ASN A 12 -18.68 -5.96 -3.38
C ASN A 12 -18.24 -6.30 -1.95
N ILE A 13 -17.04 -5.88 -1.55
CA ILE A 13 -16.51 -6.17 -0.21
C ILE A 13 -17.34 -5.45 0.84
N SER A 14 -17.91 -6.25 1.74
CA SER A 14 -18.71 -5.76 2.87
C SER A 14 -18.17 -6.30 4.20
N LYS A 15 -18.17 -5.44 5.24
CA LYS A 15 -17.70 -5.77 6.58
C LYS A 15 -18.46 -5.03 7.66
N SER A 16 -18.94 -5.78 8.64
CA SER A 16 -19.61 -5.24 9.84
C SER A 16 -18.84 -5.60 11.11
N PHE A 17 -18.92 -4.73 12.10
CA PHE A 17 -18.47 -4.97 13.47
C PHE A 17 -19.65 -4.76 14.41
N GLY A 18 -20.31 -5.84 14.79
CA GLY A 18 -21.59 -5.75 15.52
C GLY A 18 -22.63 -4.98 14.70
N SER A 19 -23.13 -3.88 15.23
CA SER A 19 -24.10 -2.99 14.55
C SER A 19 -23.48 -1.97 13.60
N VAL A 20 -22.15 -1.86 13.57
CA VAL A 20 -21.46 -0.86 12.75
C VAL A 20 -21.07 -1.46 11.41
N GLN A 21 -21.64 -0.94 10.32
CA GLN A 21 -21.27 -1.28 8.95
C GLN A 21 -20.03 -0.47 8.56
N ALA A 22 -18.87 -1.13 8.50
CA ALA A 22 -17.61 -0.49 8.20
C ALA A 22 -17.32 -0.41 6.69
N LEU A 23 -17.76 -1.42 5.92
CA LEU A 23 -17.69 -1.46 4.46
C LEU A 23 -19.03 -1.98 3.90
N THR A 24 -19.49 -1.41 2.82
CA THR A 24 -20.71 -1.82 2.12
C THR A 24 -20.47 -1.81 0.62
N ASP A 25 -20.46 -3.00 0.00
CA ASP A 25 -20.34 -3.20 -1.44
C ASP A 25 -19.19 -2.39 -2.06
N VAL A 26 -18.00 -2.48 -1.44
CA VAL A 26 -16.83 -1.73 -1.89
C VAL A 26 -16.13 -2.48 -3.00
N ASP A 27 -15.95 -1.80 -4.13
CA ASP A 27 -15.09 -2.21 -5.24
C ASP A 27 -13.77 -1.44 -5.17
N PHE A 28 -12.66 -2.13 -5.42
CA PHE A 28 -11.35 -1.52 -5.47
C PHE A 28 -10.44 -2.30 -6.40
N GLU A 29 -9.65 -1.63 -7.20
CA GLU A 29 -8.73 -2.29 -8.11
C GLU A 29 -7.39 -1.57 -8.20
N VAL A 30 -6.32 -2.33 -8.39
CA VAL A 30 -4.96 -1.82 -8.61
C VAL A 30 -4.31 -2.61 -9.74
N ARG A 31 -3.58 -1.93 -10.62
CA ARG A 31 -2.85 -2.54 -11.73
C ARG A 31 -1.36 -2.69 -11.40
N SER A 32 -0.66 -3.58 -12.09
CA SER A 32 0.82 -3.63 -12.00
C SER A 32 1.42 -2.32 -12.46
N GLY A 33 2.50 -1.89 -11.78
CA GLY A 33 3.20 -0.64 -12.09
C GLY A 33 2.40 0.64 -11.83
N GLU A 34 1.27 0.54 -11.10
CA GLU A 34 0.38 1.66 -10.78
C GLU A 34 0.56 2.11 -9.33
N VAL A 35 0.52 3.42 -9.10
CA VAL A 35 0.30 4.00 -7.78
C VAL A 35 -1.17 4.38 -7.64
N MET A 36 -1.92 3.58 -6.88
CA MET A 36 -3.32 3.83 -6.55
C MET A 36 -3.41 4.51 -5.19
N ALA A 37 -3.98 5.70 -5.13
CA ALA A 37 -4.28 6.34 -3.85
C ALA A 37 -5.68 5.93 -3.33
N LEU A 38 -5.76 5.64 -2.04
CA LEU A 38 -7.01 5.40 -1.33
C LEU A 38 -7.24 6.53 -0.32
N VAL A 39 -8.18 7.41 -0.60
CA VAL A 39 -8.46 8.60 0.20
C VAL A 39 -9.87 8.60 0.79
N GLY A 40 -10.10 9.43 1.81
CA GLY A 40 -11.37 9.57 2.50
C GLY A 40 -11.18 10.04 3.93
N ASP A 41 -12.24 10.47 4.59
CA ASP A 41 -12.22 10.91 5.99
C ASP A 41 -11.82 9.79 6.97
N ASN A 42 -11.54 10.19 8.20
CA ASN A 42 -11.41 9.24 9.31
C ASN A 42 -12.74 8.48 9.49
N GLY A 43 -12.63 7.14 9.60
CA GLY A 43 -13.82 6.28 9.63
C GLY A 43 -14.44 5.97 8.25
N ALA A 44 -13.86 6.42 7.15
CA ALA A 44 -14.35 6.10 5.80
C ALA A 44 -14.26 4.62 5.41
N GLY A 45 -13.54 3.78 6.18
CA GLY A 45 -13.37 2.35 5.91
C GLY A 45 -12.02 1.97 5.31
N LYS A 46 -11.13 2.92 5.03
CA LYS A 46 -9.81 2.68 4.38
C LYS A 46 -9.00 1.58 5.07
N SER A 47 -8.71 1.76 6.35
CA SER A 47 -7.93 0.77 7.12
C SER A 47 -8.64 -0.58 7.27
N THR A 48 -9.97 -0.59 7.28
CA THR A 48 -10.75 -1.86 7.29
C THR A 48 -10.58 -2.59 5.97
N LEU A 49 -10.67 -1.88 4.83
CA LEU A 49 -10.48 -2.47 3.51
C LEU A 49 -9.09 -3.10 3.39
N ILE A 50 -8.05 -2.36 3.79
CA ILE A 50 -6.67 -2.87 3.72
C ILE A 50 -6.45 -4.04 4.67
N LYS A 51 -7.04 -4.05 5.85
CA LYS A 51 -6.97 -5.20 6.77
C LYS A 51 -7.68 -6.44 6.21
N CYS A 52 -8.74 -6.28 5.40
CA CYS A 52 -9.34 -7.39 4.66
C CYS A 52 -8.39 -7.94 3.60
N VAL A 53 -7.76 -7.07 2.80
CA VAL A 53 -6.76 -7.47 1.79
C VAL A 53 -5.54 -8.14 2.42
N ALA A 54 -5.09 -7.65 3.58
CA ALA A 54 -3.97 -8.22 4.33
C ALA A 54 -4.32 -9.53 5.07
N GLY A 55 -5.58 -9.97 5.05
CA GLY A 55 -6.03 -11.17 5.77
C GLY A 55 -6.06 -11.02 7.30
N ILE A 56 -5.98 -9.80 7.83
CA ILE A 56 -6.06 -9.55 9.28
C ILE A 56 -7.50 -9.62 9.76
N ILE A 57 -8.43 -9.18 8.91
CA ILE A 57 -9.86 -9.19 9.17
C ILE A 57 -10.53 -9.92 8.02
N GLN A 58 -11.43 -10.88 8.35
CA GLN A 58 -12.27 -11.51 7.33
C GLN A 58 -13.40 -10.55 6.95
N TYR A 59 -13.63 -10.38 5.65
CA TYR A 59 -14.82 -9.70 5.14
C TYR A 59 -16.05 -10.60 5.26
N ASP A 60 -17.23 -10.00 5.29
CA ASP A 60 -18.48 -10.76 5.48
C ASP A 60 -19.06 -11.21 4.13
N ASN A 61 -18.94 -10.37 3.09
CA ASN A 61 -19.37 -10.64 1.72
C ASN A 61 -18.41 -10.03 0.71
N GLY A 62 -18.42 -10.56 -0.51
CA GLY A 62 -17.63 -10.07 -1.64
C GLY A 62 -16.57 -11.07 -2.08
N GLU A 63 -15.73 -10.64 -3.01
CA GLU A 63 -14.71 -11.47 -3.64
C GLU A 63 -13.41 -10.69 -3.80
N ILE A 64 -12.27 -11.39 -3.60
CA ILE A 64 -10.94 -10.85 -3.84
C ILE A 64 -10.33 -11.61 -5.02
N TYR A 65 -9.92 -10.87 -6.03
CA TYR A 65 -9.18 -11.39 -7.17
C TYR A 65 -7.75 -10.90 -7.12
N PHE A 66 -6.80 -11.79 -7.35
CA PHE A 66 -5.39 -11.46 -7.50
C PHE A 66 -4.85 -12.09 -8.78
N ASP A 67 -4.30 -11.27 -9.67
CA ASP A 67 -3.83 -11.70 -11.00
C ASP A 67 -4.91 -12.46 -11.80
N GLY A 68 -6.14 -11.94 -11.74
CA GLY A 68 -7.32 -12.50 -12.41
C GLY A 68 -7.89 -13.78 -11.78
N LYS A 69 -7.33 -14.27 -10.67
CA LYS A 69 -7.80 -15.47 -9.96
C LYS A 69 -8.55 -15.09 -8.69
N LEU A 70 -9.66 -15.78 -8.44
CA LEU A 70 -10.38 -15.67 -7.18
C LEU A 70 -9.51 -16.26 -6.06
N GLU A 71 -9.23 -15.47 -5.04
CA GLU A 71 -8.37 -15.85 -3.93
C GLU A 71 -9.12 -15.75 -2.59
N ASN A 72 -8.85 -16.73 -1.72
CA ASN A 72 -9.38 -16.76 -0.37
C ASN A 72 -8.25 -16.48 0.62
N ILE A 73 -8.17 -15.25 1.10
CA ILE A 73 -7.14 -14.79 2.04
C ILE A 73 -7.65 -15.01 3.46
N HIS A 74 -7.24 -16.10 4.12
CA HIS A 74 -7.64 -16.42 5.48
C HIS A 74 -6.71 -15.82 6.55
N GLY A 75 -5.52 -15.36 6.14
CA GLY A 75 -4.57 -14.78 7.08
C GLY A 75 -3.42 -14.05 6.38
N PRO A 76 -2.59 -13.32 7.15
CA PRO A 76 -1.46 -12.56 6.61
C PRO A 76 -0.45 -13.42 5.83
N LYS A 77 -0.33 -14.71 6.19
CA LYS A 77 0.54 -15.64 5.47
C LYS A 77 0.05 -15.91 4.04
N ASP A 78 -1.25 -15.90 3.82
CA ASP A 78 -1.82 -16.11 2.48
C ASP A 78 -1.64 -14.86 1.62
N ALA A 79 -1.87 -13.67 2.18
CA ALA A 79 -1.55 -12.41 1.53
C ALA A 79 -0.06 -12.32 1.12
N ALA A 80 0.85 -12.68 2.04
CA ALA A 80 2.28 -12.69 1.76
C ALA A 80 2.68 -13.69 0.66
N LYS A 81 2.03 -14.87 0.55
CA LYS A 81 2.26 -15.82 -0.56
C LYS A 81 1.87 -15.26 -1.92
N LEU A 82 0.84 -14.41 -1.97
CA LEU A 82 0.44 -13.69 -3.18
C LEU A 82 1.38 -12.52 -3.51
N GLY A 83 2.30 -12.18 -2.60
CA GLY A 83 3.18 -11.02 -2.73
C GLY A 83 2.52 -9.71 -2.31
N ILE A 84 1.53 -9.77 -1.42
CA ILE A 84 0.89 -8.59 -0.82
C ILE A 84 1.60 -8.28 0.50
N GLU A 85 2.24 -7.12 0.59
CA GLU A 85 2.90 -6.64 1.81
C GLU A 85 2.31 -5.30 2.23
N VAL A 86 2.19 -5.10 3.54
CA VAL A 86 1.61 -3.87 4.10
C VAL A 86 2.61 -3.21 5.04
N VAL A 87 2.86 -1.94 4.80
CA VAL A 87 3.61 -1.05 5.70
C VAL A 87 2.60 -0.19 6.44
N TYR A 88 2.42 -0.48 7.71
CA TYR A 88 1.51 0.28 8.58
C TYR A 88 2.17 1.56 9.10
N GLN A 89 1.35 2.49 9.57
CA GLN A 89 1.80 3.77 10.10
C GLN A 89 2.83 3.65 11.24
N ASP A 90 2.74 2.61 12.07
CA ASP A 90 3.69 2.35 13.16
C ASP A 90 4.97 1.63 12.73
N LEU A 91 5.14 1.35 11.41
CA LEU A 91 6.28 0.71 10.75
C LEU A 91 6.66 -0.69 11.28
N ALA A 92 6.22 -1.08 12.46
CA ALA A 92 6.55 -2.36 13.13
C ALA A 92 8.06 -2.69 13.06
N LEU A 93 8.91 -1.71 13.36
CA LEU A 93 10.37 -1.86 13.47
C LEU A 93 10.79 -1.95 14.93
N CYS A 94 11.73 -2.84 15.21
CA CYS A 94 12.32 -3.01 16.54
C CYS A 94 13.50 -2.05 16.72
N ASP A 95 13.37 -1.07 17.60
CA ASP A 95 14.35 -0.01 17.83
C ASP A 95 15.72 -0.52 18.32
N ASN A 96 15.75 -1.60 19.09
CA ASN A 96 16.96 -2.20 19.66
C ASN A 96 17.72 -3.10 18.68
N LEU A 97 17.14 -3.43 17.53
CA LEU A 97 17.74 -4.23 16.46
C LEU A 97 18.37 -3.33 15.40
N ASP A 98 19.35 -3.86 14.67
CA ASP A 98 19.92 -3.19 13.51
C ASP A 98 19.01 -3.31 12.26
N VAL A 99 19.39 -2.65 11.17
CA VAL A 99 18.59 -2.66 9.94
C VAL A 99 18.49 -4.08 9.36
N VAL A 100 19.59 -4.84 9.31
CA VAL A 100 19.61 -6.21 8.78
C VAL A 100 18.67 -7.10 9.57
N GLN A 101 18.73 -7.04 10.90
CA GLN A 101 17.87 -7.82 11.78
C GLN A 101 16.38 -7.45 11.59
N ASN A 102 16.06 -6.16 11.43
CA ASN A 102 14.70 -5.72 11.16
C ASN A 102 14.19 -6.18 9.79
N MET A 103 15.04 -6.17 8.76
CA MET A 103 14.68 -6.64 7.42
C MET A 103 14.30 -8.13 7.39
N TYR A 104 14.92 -8.93 8.27
CA TYR A 104 14.72 -10.37 8.33
C TYR A 104 13.87 -10.86 9.49
N LEU A 105 13.36 -9.97 10.33
CA LEU A 105 12.62 -10.34 11.55
C LEU A 105 11.45 -11.28 11.23
N GLY A 106 11.51 -12.50 11.80
CA GLY A 106 10.54 -13.58 11.56
C GLY A 106 10.70 -14.33 10.22
N ARG A 107 11.74 -14.00 9.43
CA ARG A 107 12.09 -14.65 8.15
C ARG A 107 13.60 -14.86 8.04
N GLU A 108 14.28 -15.07 9.18
CA GLU A 108 15.74 -15.17 9.27
C GLU A 108 16.27 -16.34 8.42
N ALA A 109 17.37 -16.11 7.72
CA ALA A 109 18.04 -17.16 6.97
C ALA A 109 18.90 -18.04 7.90
N HIS A 110 18.64 -19.35 7.92
CA HIS A 110 19.34 -20.33 8.75
C HIS A 110 20.12 -21.34 7.92
N ASP A 111 21.17 -21.92 8.51
CA ASP A 111 21.79 -23.13 8.01
C ASP A 111 21.06 -24.40 8.53
N TRP A 112 21.55 -25.57 8.13
CA TRP A 112 21.01 -26.85 8.62
C TRP A 112 21.02 -27.00 10.14
N PHE A 113 21.96 -26.31 10.83
CA PHE A 113 22.13 -26.34 12.29
C PHE A 113 21.40 -25.20 13.00
N GLN A 114 20.46 -24.53 12.33
CA GLN A 114 19.69 -23.39 12.86
C GLN A 114 20.54 -22.16 13.21
N ARG A 115 21.77 -22.02 12.65
CA ARG A 115 22.60 -20.84 12.83
C ARG A 115 22.26 -19.80 11.77
N LEU A 116 22.24 -18.54 12.16
CA LEU A 116 21.94 -17.43 11.26
C LEU A 116 23.02 -17.31 10.17
N LYS A 117 22.58 -17.15 8.92
CA LYS A 117 23.44 -16.86 7.78
C LYS A 117 23.61 -15.35 7.61
N GLU A 118 24.18 -14.70 8.60
CA GLU A 118 24.32 -13.23 8.63
C GLU A 118 24.95 -12.64 7.36
N PRO A 119 26.04 -13.19 6.76
CA PRO A 119 26.62 -12.63 5.56
C PRO A 119 25.63 -12.57 4.36
N ILE A 120 24.78 -13.60 4.23
CA ILE A 120 23.74 -13.62 3.19
C ILE A 120 22.66 -12.57 3.47
N MET A 121 22.28 -12.44 4.73
CA MET A 121 21.29 -11.45 5.15
C MET A 121 21.81 -10.02 4.92
N GLU A 122 23.07 -9.73 5.26
CA GLU A 122 23.73 -8.45 5.00
C GLU A 122 23.78 -8.12 3.51
N GLN A 123 24.29 -9.06 2.70
CA GLN A 123 24.41 -8.88 1.26
C GLN A 123 23.06 -8.53 0.65
N ARG A 124 22.03 -9.33 0.90
CA ARG A 124 20.69 -9.11 0.33
C ARG A 124 20.05 -7.80 0.84
N THR A 125 20.25 -7.45 2.12
CA THR A 125 19.83 -6.15 2.64
C THR A 125 20.49 -5.00 1.90
N SER A 126 21.81 -5.07 1.72
CA SER A 126 22.58 -4.04 0.99
C SER A 126 22.13 -3.91 -0.46
N GLU A 127 21.93 -5.04 -1.15
CA GLU A 127 21.41 -5.07 -2.52
C GLU A 127 20.03 -4.43 -2.62
N THR A 128 19.12 -4.76 -1.70
CA THR A 128 17.77 -4.18 -1.66
C THR A 128 17.81 -2.67 -1.41
N MET A 129 18.59 -2.22 -0.43
CA MET A 129 18.75 -0.78 -0.14
C MET A 129 19.32 -0.03 -1.35
N SER A 130 20.30 -0.62 -2.02
CA SER A 130 20.93 -0.02 -3.20
C SER A 130 19.97 0.04 -4.39
N SER A 131 19.21 -1.02 -4.66
CA SER A 131 18.22 -1.04 -5.75
C SER A 131 17.10 0.00 -5.56
N LEU A 132 16.78 0.33 -4.32
CA LEU A 132 15.81 1.35 -3.97
C LEU A 132 16.42 2.75 -3.84
N ALA A 133 17.70 2.92 -4.15
CA ALA A 133 18.46 4.16 -3.98
C ALA A 133 18.32 4.77 -2.57
N VAL A 134 18.24 3.93 -1.54
CA VAL A 134 18.23 4.36 -0.13
C VAL A 134 19.68 4.61 0.31
N THR A 135 20.20 5.80 0.01
CA THR A 135 21.59 6.20 0.30
C THR A 135 21.76 6.94 1.61
N SER A 136 20.67 7.22 2.31
CA SER A 136 20.68 8.04 3.54
C SER A 136 21.16 7.28 4.79
N LEU A 137 21.40 5.98 4.70
CA LEU A 137 21.91 5.16 5.82
C LEU A 137 23.43 5.18 5.86
N ASN A 138 24.01 5.43 7.03
CA ASN A 138 25.47 5.33 7.23
C ASN A 138 25.96 3.88 7.24
N SER A 139 25.16 2.97 7.76
CA SER A 139 25.45 1.54 7.83
C SER A 139 24.15 0.74 8.00
N ILE A 140 24.06 -0.42 7.36
CA ILE A 140 22.96 -1.38 7.58
C ILE A 140 23.03 -2.09 8.94
N ARG A 141 24.14 -1.94 9.66
CA ARG A 141 24.34 -2.46 11.02
C ARG A 141 24.05 -1.43 12.12
N GLN A 142 23.63 -0.21 11.75
CA GLN A 142 23.20 0.76 12.76
C GLN A 142 21.83 0.38 13.33
N LYS A 143 21.62 0.67 14.61
CA LYS A 143 20.33 0.40 15.29
C LYS A 143 19.24 1.31 14.74
N VAL A 144 18.03 0.76 14.60
CA VAL A 144 16.86 1.51 14.11
C VAL A 144 16.53 2.68 15.04
N ALA A 145 16.80 2.58 16.34
CA ALA A 145 16.64 3.69 17.29
C ALA A 145 17.39 4.98 16.87
N SER A 146 18.51 4.86 16.15
CA SER A 146 19.33 6.01 15.70
C SER A 146 18.91 6.59 14.36
N LEU A 147 17.91 6.00 13.69
CA LEU A 147 17.43 6.44 12.39
C LEU A 147 16.47 7.63 12.51
N SER A 148 16.52 8.53 11.54
CA SER A 148 15.49 9.55 11.36
C SER A 148 14.14 8.91 10.92
N GLY A 149 13.04 9.63 11.04
CA GLY A 149 11.71 9.16 10.61
C GLY A 149 11.72 8.70 9.15
N GLY A 150 12.27 9.50 8.23
CA GLY A 150 12.36 9.13 6.79
C GLY A 150 13.25 7.91 6.53
N GLN A 151 14.35 7.75 7.29
CA GLN A 151 15.19 6.55 7.21
C GLN A 151 14.44 5.31 7.70
N ARG A 152 13.72 5.41 8.83
CA ARG A 152 12.86 4.32 9.33
C ARG A 152 11.81 3.93 8.30
N GLN A 153 11.16 4.92 7.68
CA GLN A 153 10.16 4.68 6.62
C GLN A 153 10.79 3.96 5.44
N SER A 154 11.97 4.41 4.97
CA SER A 154 12.69 3.74 3.88
C SER A 154 13.06 2.30 4.21
N VAL A 155 13.48 2.01 5.44
CA VAL A 155 13.76 0.64 5.91
C VAL A 155 12.48 -0.21 5.89
N ALA A 156 11.36 0.31 6.38
CA ALA A 156 10.09 -0.41 6.40
C ALA A 156 9.58 -0.74 4.98
N VAL A 157 9.71 0.21 4.06
CA VAL A 157 9.36 0.00 2.64
C VAL A 157 10.32 -1.02 2.00
N ALA A 158 11.63 -0.90 2.23
CA ALA A 158 12.61 -1.86 1.71
C ALA A 158 12.36 -3.28 2.24
N ARG A 159 11.99 -3.42 3.52
CA ARG A 159 11.58 -4.71 4.09
C ARG A 159 10.38 -5.31 3.36
N ALA A 160 9.38 -4.50 3.05
CA ALA A 160 8.21 -4.97 2.29
C ALA A 160 8.60 -5.45 0.89
N VAL A 161 9.48 -4.74 0.18
CA VAL A 161 9.88 -5.06 -1.20
C VAL A 161 10.81 -6.27 -1.29
N MET A 162 11.66 -6.50 -0.29
CA MET A 162 12.70 -7.55 -0.29
C MET A 162 12.16 -8.97 -0.55
N TRP A 163 10.86 -9.22 -0.29
CA TRP A 163 10.25 -10.55 -0.30
C TRP A 163 9.44 -10.86 -1.57
N ASN A 164 9.89 -10.37 -2.73
CA ASN A 164 9.22 -10.57 -4.03
C ASN A 164 7.77 -10.06 -4.03
N SER A 165 7.56 -8.90 -3.44
CA SER A 165 6.26 -8.27 -3.41
C SER A 165 5.80 -7.92 -4.81
N ARG A 166 4.51 -8.11 -5.06
CA ARG A 166 3.82 -7.68 -6.29
C ARG A 166 2.92 -6.47 -6.00
N LEU A 167 2.45 -6.37 -4.77
CA LEU A 167 1.64 -5.27 -4.26
C LEU A 167 2.18 -4.80 -2.91
N VAL A 168 2.49 -3.53 -2.79
CA VAL A 168 2.88 -2.89 -1.53
C VAL A 168 1.83 -1.86 -1.15
N ILE A 169 1.30 -1.98 0.06
CA ILE A 169 0.31 -1.06 0.62
C ILE A 169 1.00 -0.23 1.70
N LEU A 170 0.94 1.09 1.57
CA LEU A 170 1.56 2.05 2.47
C LEU A 170 0.46 2.84 3.19
N ASP A 171 0.33 2.64 4.50
CA ASP A 171 -0.68 3.32 5.32
C ASP A 171 -0.04 4.56 5.97
N GLU A 172 -0.44 5.75 5.48
CA GLU A 172 0.03 7.08 5.92
C GLU A 172 1.58 7.21 5.93
N PRO A 173 2.27 6.91 4.81
CA PRO A 173 3.72 6.76 4.81
C PRO A 173 4.50 8.06 5.06
N THR A 174 3.86 9.20 4.96
CA THR A 174 4.46 10.54 5.14
C THR A 174 4.03 11.22 6.44
N ALA A 175 3.17 10.55 7.23
CA ALA A 175 2.69 11.11 8.49
C ALA A 175 3.86 11.43 9.44
N ALA A 176 3.83 12.61 10.04
CA ALA A 176 4.84 13.10 10.98
C ALA A 176 6.29 13.22 10.41
N LEU A 177 6.44 13.27 9.08
CA LEU A 177 7.72 13.55 8.42
C LEU A 177 7.87 15.03 8.07
N GLY A 178 9.11 15.53 8.08
CA GLY A 178 9.44 16.84 7.55
C GLY A 178 9.47 16.85 6.01
N VAL A 179 9.42 18.02 5.38
CA VAL A 179 9.31 18.22 3.92
C VAL A 179 10.34 17.40 3.13
N ALA A 180 11.62 17.48 3.52
CA ALA A 180 12.68 16.74 2.83
C ALA A 180 12.53 15.22 2.95
N GLN A 181 12.07 14.72 4.10
CA GLN A 181 11.84 13.30 4.34
C GLN A 181 10.61 12.81 3.55
N THR A 182 9.55 13.60 3.49
CA THR A 182 8.36 13.33 2.67
C THR A 182 8.76 13.16 1.20
N ALA A 183 9.50 14.11 0.63
CA ALA A 183 9.97 14.03 -0.75
C ALA A 183 10.80 12.76 -1.02
N GLN A 184 11.65 12.33 -0.07
CA GLN A 184 12.41 11.08 -0.19
C GLN A 184 11.48 9.85 -0.25
N VAL A 185 10.47 9.78 0.62
CA VAL A 185 9.52 8.67 0.67
C VAL A 185 8.64 8.65 -0.59
N LEU A 186 8.13 9.79 -1.03
CA LEU A 186 7.33 9.88 -2.25
C LEU A 186 8.15 9.52 -3.50
N GLY A 187 9.39 9.98 -3.58
CA GLY A 187 10.31 9.57 -4.64
C GLY A 187 10.61 8.06 -4.63
N LEU A 188 10.65 7.42 -3.46
CA LEU A 188 10.75 5.96 -3.35
C LEU A 188 9.49 5.28 -3.88
N VAL A 189 8.29 5.75 -3.51
CA VAL A 189 6.99 5.22 -4.00
C VAL A 189 6.93 5.24 -5.52
N THR A 190 7.28 6.36 -6.15
CA THR A 190 7.29 6.51 -7.61
C THR A 190 8.25 5.52 -8.27
N ARG A 191 9.47 5.36 -7.73
CA ARG A 191 10.43 4.38 -8.26
C ARG A 191 9.95 2.94 -8.15
N LEU A 192 9.30 2.56 -7.04
CA LEU A 192 8.75 1.21 -6.88
C LEU A 192 7.79 0.85 -7.99
N ALA A 193 6.90 1.75 -8.35
CA ALA A 193 5.96 1.51 -9.45
C ALA A 193 6.66 1.53 -10.82
N ALA A 194 7.47 2.55 -11.10
CA ALA A 194 8.03 2.78 -12.43
C ALA A 194 9.18 1.81 -12.80
N GLU A 195 10.06 1.48 -11.85
CA GLU A 195 11.28 0.72 -12.11
C GLU A 195 11.17 -0.76 -11.75
N HIS A 196 10.28 -1.10 -10.82
CA HIS A 196 10.11 -2.47 -10.33
C HIS A 196 8.78 -3.12 -10.74
N ASP A 197 7.94 -2.43 -11.53
CA ASP A 197 6.60 -2.88 -11.95
C ASP A 197 5.70 -3.30 -10.76
N LEU A 198 5.97 -2.71 -9.59
CA LEU A 198 5.20 -2.97 -8.39
C LEU A 198 3.88 -2.20 -8.41
N ALA A 199 2.79 -2.88 -8.08
CA ALA A 199 1.57 -2.19 -7.71
C ALA A 199 1.76 -1.54 -6.33
N VAL A 200 1.44 -0.26 -6.21
CA VAL A 200 1.53 0.46 -4.93
C VAL A 200 0.17 1.04 -4.57
N VAL A 201 -0.28 0.78 -3.35
CA VAL A 201 -1.42 1.50 -2.77
C VAL A 201 -0.89 2.46 -1.71
N ILE A 202 -1.19 3.74 -1.87
CA ILE A 202 -0.91 4.74 -0.84
C ILE A 202 -2.21 5.18 -0.18
N ILE A 203 -2.27 5.08 1.15
CA ILE A 203 -3.34 5.68 1.94
C ILE A 203 -2.78 6.97 2.52
N SER A 204 -3.42 8.09 2.23
CA SER A 204 -3.05 9.37 2.80
C SER A 204 -4.27 10.28 2.93
N HIS A 205 -4.25 11.12 3.96
CA HIS A 205 -5.18 12.25 4.10
C HIS A 205 -4.57 13.55 3.56
N ASN A 206 -3.27 13.55 3.20
CA ASN A 206 -2.59 14.67 2.57
C ASN A 206 -2.73 14.59 1.05
N LEU A 207 -3.63 15.37 0.48
CA LEU A 207 -3.86 15.38 -0.97
C LEU A 207 -2.65 15.88 -1.78
N HIS A 208 -1.79 16.73 -1.20
CA HIS A 208 -0.58 17.16 -1.89
C HIS A 208 0.30 15.94 -2.23
N ASP A 209 0.57 15.07 -1.24
CA ASP A 209 1.36 13.86 -1.42
C ASP A 209 0.70 12.91 -2.42
N VAL A 210 -0.63 12.78 -2.35
CA VAL A 210 -1.42 11.96 -3.28
C VAL A 210 -1.25 12.46 -4.72
N PHE A 211 -1.42 13.76 -4.96
CA PHE A 211 -1.31 14.34 -6.31
C PHE A 211 0.13 14.33 -6.85
N GLU A 212 1.14 14.21 -5.99
CA GLU A 212 2.53 14.07 -6.39
C GLU A 212 2.82 12.70 -7.00
N VAL A 213 2.25 11.61 -6.45
CA VAL A 213 2.69 10.24 -6.81
C VAL A 213 1.62 9.36 -7.44
N ALA A 214 0.33 9.61 -7.20
CA ALA A 214 -0.73 8.70 -7.64
C ALA A 214 -1.01 8.81 -9.14
N ASP A 215 -1.31 7.69 -9.78
CA ASP A 215 -1.88 7.62 -11.14
C ASP A 215 -3.40 7.73 -11.08
N ARG A 216 -4.02 7.03 -10.12
CA ARG A 216 -5.45 7.03 -9.88
C ARG A 216 -5.76 7.20 -8.39
N ILE A 217 -6.94 7.72 -8.10
CA ILE A 217 -7.39 8.04 -6.75
C ILE A 217 -8.77 7.42 -6.54
N THR A 218 -8.88 6.51 -5.58
CA THR A 218 -10.17 5.96 -5.13
C THR A 218 -10.61 6.72 -3.88
N VAL A 219 -11.82 7.26 -3.91
CA VAL A 219 -12.42 7.99 -2.78
C VAL A 219 -13.41 7.08 -2.06
N LEU A 220 -13.19 6.85 -0.75
CA LEU A 220 -14.13 6.19 0.14
C LEU A 220 -14.81 7.19 1.07
N ARG A 221 -16.08 6.95 1.34
CA ARG A 221 -16.86 7.70 2.34
C ARG A 221 -17.88 6.79 3.01
N LEU A 222 -17.88 6.78 4.34
CA LEU A 222 -18.82 5.99 5.16
C LEU A 222 -18.94 4.53 4.69
N GLY A 223 -17.80 3.90 4.42
CA GLY A 223 -17.73 2.49 3.99
C GLY A 223 -18.16 2.21 2.56
N ARG A 224 -18.31 3.22 1.70
CA ARG A 224 -18.75 3.07 0.29
C ARG A 224 -17.81 3.80 -0.67
N ASN A 225 -17.78 3.33 -1.91
CA ASN A 225 -17.11 4.06 -2.98
C ASN A 225 -17.87 5.34 -3.31
N VAL A 226 -17.15 6.44 -3.47
CA VAL A 226 -17.66 7.68 -4.07
C VAL A 226 -17.30 7.73 -5.55
N GLY A 227 -16.06 7.38 -5.88
CA GLY A 227 -15.58 7.34 -7.26
C GLY A 227 -14.11 6.97 -7.34
N VAL A 228 -13.67 6.69 -8.56
CA VAL A 228 -12.28 6.48 -8.95
C VAL A 228 -11.92 7.56 -9.97
N TYR A 229 -10.83 8.27 -9.73
CA TYR A 229 -10.42 9.42 -10.52
C TYR A 229 -9.02 9.17 -11.10
N GLU A 230 -8.81 9.54 -12.35
CA GLU A 230 -7.48 9.66 -12.92
C GLU A 230 -6.86 10.99 -12.43
N ARG A 231 -5.67 10.93 -11.83
CA ARG A 231 -5.03 12.12 -11.25
C ARG A 231 -4.89 13.28 -12.25
N GLU A 232 -4.56 12.97 -13.50
CA GLU A 232 -4.36 13.99 -14.55
C GLU A 232 -5.66 14.66 -15.03
N LYS A 233 -6.82 14.06 -14.69
CA LYS A 233 -8.14 14.53 -15.12
C LYS A 233 -9.01 15.06 -13.99
N THR A 234 -8.45 15.22 -12.78
CA THR A 234 -9.18 15.70 -11.60
C THR A 234 -8.35 16.75 -10.85
N THR A 235 -9.00 17.44 -9.92
CA THR A 235 -8.36 18.44 -9.07
C THR A 235 -8.48 18.09 -7.60
N PRO A 236 -7.62 18.65 -6.72
CA PRO A 236 -7.75 18.44 -5.27
C PRO A 236 -9.13 18.84 -4.74
N GLU A 237 -9.73 19.92 -5.28
CA GLU A 237 -11.04 20.41 -4.87
C GLU A 237 -12.15 19.39 -5.19
N GLU A 238 -12.06 18.71 -6.33
CA GLU A 238 -13.01 17.67 -6.72
C GLU A 238 -12.91 16.45 -5.80
N ILE A 239 -11.70 16.07 -5.42
CA ILE A 239 -11.47 14.98 -4.46
C ILE A 239 -12.02 15.36 -3.07
N VAL A 240 -11.74 16.59 -2.59
CA VAL A 240 -12.29 17.09 -1.33
C VAL A 240 -13.82 17.09 -1.36
N PHE A 241 -14.42 17.53 -2.47
CA PHE A 241 -15.87 17.49 -2.64
C PHE A 241 -16.41 16.05 -2.58
N GLY A 242 -15.75 15.11 -3.24
CA GLY A 242 -16.08 13.68 -3.17
C GLY A 242 -16.05 13.16 -1.73
N ILE A 243 -15.00 13.47 -0.98
CA ILE A 243 -14.84 13.08 0.43
C ILE A 243 -15.97 13.67 1.30
N THR A 244 -16.29 14.94 1.13
CA THR A 244 -17.23 15.68 2.01
C THR A 244 -18.68 15.48 1.60
N ALA A 245 -19.03 15.63 0.31
CA ALA A 245 -20.40 15.57 -0.19
C ALA A 245 -20.88 14.16 -0.52
N GLY A 246 -19.96 13.20 -0.72
CA GLY A 246 -20.31 11.82 -1.06
C GLY A 246 -20.93 11.64 -2.46
N LYS A 247 -20.68 12.58 -3.35
CA LYS A 247 -21.13 12.53 -4.74
C LYS A 247 -19.93 12.69 -5.67
N PRO A 248 -19.81 11.86 -6.72
CA PRO A 248 -18.81 12.11 -7.74
C PRO A 248 -19.07 13.44 -8.41
N VAL A 249 -18.03 14.25 -8.58
CA VAL A 249 -18.12 15.42 -9.44
C VAL A 249 -18.13 14.92 -10.88
N LYS A 250 -19.13 15.26 -11.66
CA LYS A 250 -19.14 15.00 -13.09
C LYS A 250 -18.11 15.94 -13.73
N VAL A 251 -16.90 15.46 -13.91
CA VAL A 251 -15.99 16.10 -14.87
C VAL A 251 -16.62 15.89 -16.24
N SER A 252 -16.84 16.98 -16.97
CA SER A 252 -17.34 16.94 -18.35
C SER A 252 -16.38 16.09 -19.19
N GLY A 253 -16.71 14.81 -19.38
CA GLY A 253 -16.03 13.93 -20.31
C GLY A 253 -15.84 12.47 -19.94
N VAL A 254 -15.97 12.04 -18.68
CA VAL A 254 -15.93 10.60 -18.36
C VAL A 254 -16.98 10.27 -17.30
N VAL A 255 -18.05 9.69 -17.75
CA VAL A 255 -19.07 9.07 -16.90
C VAL A 255 -18.47 7.82 -16.30
N ALA A 256 -18.45 7.70 -14.96
CA ALA A 256 -18.42 6.40 -14.32
C ALA A 256 -19.80 5.74 -14.56
N ALA A 257 -19.97 5.20 -15.73
CA ALA A 257 -21.08 4.36 -16.12
C ALA A 257 -20.53 3.43 -17.18
N ASP A 258 -20.27 2.24 -16.78
CA ASP A 258 -20.59 1.01 -17.49
C ASP A 258 -19.90 -0.16 -16.79
N VAL A 259 -20.35 -0.45 -15.55
CA VAL A 259 -20.17 -1.77 -14.94
C VAL A 259 -21.48 -2.58 -15.04
N GLU A 260 -22.43 -2.14 -15.86
CA GLU A 260 -23.54 -2.98 -16.30
C GLU A 260 -23.42 -3.26 -17.79
N LYS A 261 -23.11 -4.52 -18.11
CA LYS A 261 -23.09 -5.19 -19.42
C LYS A 261 -21.69 -5.45 -19.97
N THR A 262 -21.06 -6.50 -19.50
CA THR A 262 -20.55 -7.56 -20.39
C THR A 262 -20.37 -8.83 -19.54
N LEU A 263 -21.39 -9.64 -19.48
CA LEU A 263 -21.34 -11.09 -19.32
C LEU A 263 -21.04 -11.68 -20.68
#